data_050c452d61cf88c2ee80ac7532269ed9
#
_entry.id   050c452d61cf88c2ee80ac7532269ed9
#
_cell.length_a   1.000
_cell.length_b   1.000
_cell.length_c   1.000
_cell.angle_alpha   90.00
_cell.angle_beta   90.00
_cell.angle_gamma   90.00
#
_symmetry.space_group_name_H-M   'P 1'
#
loop_
_entity.id
_entity.type
_entity.pdbx_description
1 polymer ?
#
loop_
_entity_poly.entity_id
_entity_poly.type
_entity_poly.pdbx_seq_one_letter_code
_entity_poly.pdbx_strand_id
1 'polypeptide(L)'
;LYMADPSTRNSSLEMADLNVRMLLKGDVPRLIDEWQVIPQIWDAIRFEVDHRGEEGLFILTGSSVPVSSEDIHHTGTGRFAWITMRTMSLWESGDSTGDISIEQLFKGETDLVGYNSKTLDDIAFLVCRGGWPSAVAKNHRVALRQAYDYYDAVVKKDISRVDEVVRSSERTKLLMRSYARSQGAQVSVGAIRQDMMANDDASLADKTVQSYIGALKKIFVIEDMPAWNPNLRSRTAIRSAETRYFVDPSIAVAALGLGPEDLVNDLETFGLLFETLCIRDL
;
A
#
# COMPACT_ATOMS: atom_id res chain seq x y z
N LEU A 1 -14.04 11.91 -14.14
CA LEU A 1 -13.74 11.06 -15.28
C LEU A 1 -13.38 9.67 -14.75
N TYR A 2 -14.15 8.64 -15.08
CA TYR A 2 -13.98 7.29 -14.56
C TYR A 2 -13.48 6.37 -15.67
N MET A 3 -12.16 6.13 -15.73
CA MET A 3 -11.54 5.29 -16.75
C MET A 3 -11.76 3.78 -16.49
N ALA A 4 -12.18 3.40 -15.28
CA ALA A 4 -12.57 2.04 -14.96
C ALA A 4 -13.91 1.62 -15.56
N ASP A 5 -14.80 2.58 -15.90
CA ASP A 5 -16.12 2.30 -16.49
C ASP A 5 -15.99 1.97 -17.99
N PRO A 6 -16.33 0.72 -18.40
CA PRO A 6 -16.23 0.30 -19.80
C PRO A 6 -17.08 1.15 -20.76
N SER A 7 -18.18 1.75 -20.28
CA SER A 7 -19.09 2.55 -21.11
C SER A 7 -18.48 3.91 -21.52
N THR A 8 -17.64 4.48 -20.66
CA THR A 8 -17.00 5.78 -20.90
C THR A 8 -15.53 5.65 -21.33
N ARG A 9 -14.90 4.50 -21.05
CA ARG A 9 -13.48 4.27 -21.32
C ARG A 9 -13.13 4.43 -22.79
N ASN A 10 -13.86 3.75 -23.69
CA ASN A 10 -13.54 3.78 -25.12
C ASN A 10 -13.69 5.19 -25.70
N SER A 11 -14.77 5.89 -25.37
CA SER A 11 -14.95 7.30 -25.80
C SER A 11 -13.89 8.22 -25.22
N SER A 12 -13.42 7.97 -24.01
CA SER A 12 -12.32 8.74 -23.39
C SER A 12 -10.98 8.49 -24.09
N LEU A 13 -10.69 7.24 -24.48
CA LEU A 13 -9.51 6.89 -25.26
C LEU A 13 -9.54 7.56 -26.65
N GLU A 14 -10.65 7.44 -27.38
CA GLU A 14 -10.82 8.10 -28.68
C GLU A 14 -10.68 9.63 -28.57
N MET A 15 -11.24 10.23 -27.52
CA MET A 15 -11.11 11.67 -27.27
C MET A 15 -9.67 12.05 -26.93
N ALA A 16 -8.95 11.21 -26.17
CA ALA A 16 -7.55 11.44 -25.85
C ALA A 16 -6.65 11.37 -27.10
N ASP A 17 -6.91 10.42 -28.00
CA ASP A 17 -6.19 10.28 -29.27
C ASP A 17 -6.37 11.50 -30.17
N LEU A 18 -7.57 12.09 -30.17
CA LEU A 18 -7.83 13.34 -30.91
C LEU A 18 -7.20 14.55 -30.24
N ASN A 19 -7.42 14.73 -28.97
CA ASN A 19 -6.86 15.80 -28.15
C ASN A 19 -7.12 15.55 -26.66
N VAL A 20 -6.09 15.07 -25.96
CA VAL A 20 -6.17 14.73 -24.52
C VAL A 20 -6.67 15.91 -23.65
N ARG A 21 -6.42 17.16 -24.05
CA ARG A 21 -6.87 18.35 -23.30
C ARG A 21 -8.40 18.50 -23.27
N MET A 22 -9.12 17.83 -24.16
CA MET A 22 -10.59 17.84 -24.12
C MET A 22 -11.11 17.14 -22.88
N LEU A 23 -10.39 16.15 -22.35
CA LEU A 23 -10.72 15.44 -21.10
C LEU A 23 -10.58 16.34 -19.86
N LEU A 24 -9.82 17.41 -19.95
CA LEU A 24 -9.54 18.34 -18.85
C LEU A 24 -10.53 19.51 -18.77
N LYS A 25 -11.46 19.62 -19.73
CA LYS A 25 -12.48 20.67 -19.74
C LYS A 25 -13.61 20.34 -18.77
N GLY A 26 -14.17 21.36 -18.13
CA GLY A 26 -15.31 21.29 -17.22
C GLY A 26 -14.96 21.83 -15.83
N ASP A 27 -15.81 21.49 -14.86
CA ASP A 27 -15.68 21.97 -13.49
C ASP A 27 -14.41 21.44 -12.80
N VAL A 28 -13.89 22.23 -11.86
CA VAL A 28 -12.71 21.91 -11.05
C VAL A 28 -13.09 22.03 -9.55
N PRO A 29 -12.49 21.22 -8.66
CA PRO A 29 -11.48 20.20 -8.92
C PRO A 29 -12.02 19.01 -9.73
N ARG A 30 -11.29 18.56 -10.72
CA ARG A 30 -11.69 17.46 -11.59
C ARG A 30 -11.02 16.17 -11.19
N LEU A 31 -11.82 15.17 -10.79
CA LEU A 31 -11.33 13.81 -10.49
C LEU A 31 -11.13 13.01 -11.79
N ILE A 32 -9.97 12.40 -11.92
CA ILE A 32 -9.61 11.49 -13.01
C ILE A 32 -9.15 10.18 -12.37
N ASP A 33 -10.04 9.19 -12.42
CA ASP A 33 -9.85 7.89 -11.81
C ASP A 33 -9.17 6.94 -12.80
N GLU A 34 -8.21 6.13 -12.31
CA GLU A 34 -7.37 5.22 -13.10
C GLU A 34 -6.62 5.98 -14.23
N TRP A 35 -6.01 7.14 -13.88
CA TRP A 35 -5.35 8.02 -14.84
C TRP A 35 -4.29 7.33 -15.70
N GLN A 36 -3.65 6.27 -15.20
CA GLN A 36 -2.63 5.49 -15.92
C GLN A 36 -3.16 4.77 -17.16
N VAL A 37 -4.48 4.72 -17.35
CA VAL A 37 -5.11 4.21 -18.58
C VAL A 37 -4.84 5.14 -19.77
N ILE A 38 -4.62 6.43 -19.51
CA ILE A 38 -4.26 7.45 -20.49
C ILE A 38 -3.04 8.24 -19.98
N PRO A 39 -1.81 7.69 -20.09
CA PRO A 39 -0.61 8.31 -19.51
C PRO A 39 -0.34 9.74 -19.99
N GLN A 40 -0.70 10.06 -21.23
CA GLN A 40 -0.53 11.41 -21.82
C GLN A 40 -1.30 12.50 -21.06
N ILE A 41 -2.29 12.12 -20.23
CA ILE A 41 -3.06 13.06 -19.41
C ILE A 41 -2.18 13.76 -18.38
N TRP A 42 -1.09 13.12 -17.94
CA TRP A 42 -0.11 13.69 -17.03
C TRP A 42 0.52 14.98 -17.55
N ASP A 43 1.07 14.92 -18.76
CA ASP A 43 1.68 16.10 -19.39
C ASP A 43 0.65 17.17 -19.74
N ALA A 44 -0.56 16.75 -20.13
CA ALA A 44 -1.66 17.68 -20.41
C ALA A 44 -2.09 18.45 -19.15
N ILE A 45 -2.20 17.76 -18.00
CA ILE A 45 -2.53 18.40 -16.71
C ILE A 45 -1.43 19.37 -16.29
N ARG A 46 -0.16 18.96 -16.38
CA ARG A 46 0.95 19.84 -16.07
C ARG A 46 0.88 21.14 -16.89
N PHE A 47 0.61 21.03 -18.19
CA PHE A 47 0.46 22.18 -19.06
C PHE A 47 -0.73 23.06 -18.65
N GLU A 48 -1.89 22.46 -18.33
CA GLU A 48 -3.08 23.22 -17.89
C GLU A 48 -2.85 23.96 -16.57
N VAL A 49 -2.17 23.31 -15.58
CA VAL A 49 -1.81 23.94 -14.31
C VAL A 49 -0.88 25.13 -14.54
N ASP A 50 0.17 24.95 -15.36
CA ASP A 50 1.10 26.03 -15.70
C ASP A 50 0.41 27.20 -16.42
N HIS A 51 -0.56 26.87 -17.30
CA HIS A 51 -1.25 27.89 -18.12
C HIS A 51 -2.30 28.67 -17.33
N ARG A 52 -3.04 28.02 -16.43
CA ARG A 52 -4.07 28.65 -15.59
C ARG A 52 -3.46 29.39 -14.40
N GLY A 53 -2.31 28.94 -13.90
CA GLY A 53 -1.67 29.51 -12.73
C GLY A 53 -2.46 29.30 -11.43
N GLU A 54 -3.28 28.27 -11.36
CA GLU A 54 -4.14 27.91 -10.23
C GLU A 54 -3.75 26.55 -9.67
N GLU A 55 -3.96 26.36 -8.35
CA GLU A 55 -3.71 25.11 -7.66
C GLU A 55 -5.01 24.31 -7.44
N GLY A 56 -4.89 23.00 -7.17
CA GLY A 56 -6.05 22.17 -6.80
C GLY A 56 -7.03 21.88 -7.96
N LEU A 57 -6.61 22.07 -9.20
CA LEU A 57 -7.48 21.90 -10.38
C LEU A 57 -7.84 20.44 -10.66
N PHE A 58 -6.93 19.49 -10.37
CA PHE A 58 -7.09 18.10 -10.74
C PHE A 58 -6.73 17.17 -9.59
N ILE A 59 -7.47 16.06 -9.49
CA ILE A 59 -7.20 14.94 -8.58
C ILE A 59 -7.06 13.71 -9.45
N LEU A 60 -5.88 13.09 -9.44
CA LEU A 60 -5.60 11.85 -10.16
C LEU A 60 -5.57 10.69 -9.16
N THR A 61 -6.32 9.64 -9.45
CA THR A 61 -6.28 8.41 -8.66
C THR A 61 -5.84 7.24 -9.54
N GLY A 62 -5.13 6.28 -8.94
CA GLY A 62 -4.67 5.09 -9.63
C GLY A 62 -4.20 4.02 -8.65
N SER A 63 -4.39 2.77 -9.03
CA SER A 63 -4.08 1.59 -8.22
C SER A 63 -2.62 1.13 -8.33
N SER A 64 -1.83 1.76 -9.20
CA SER A 64 -0.41 1.44 -9.40
C SER A 64 0.37 2.63 -9.94
N VAL A 65 1.68 2.59 -9.74
CA VAL A 65 2.59 3.53 -10.42
C VAL A 65 2.70 3.11 -11.89
N PRO A 66 2.59 4.03 -12.87
CA PRO A 66 2.68 3.69 -14.28
C PRO A 66 3.98 2.98 -14.65
N VAL A 67 3.87 1.97 -15.50
CA VAL A 67 4.98 1.10 -15.90
C VAL A 67 5.91 1.77 -16.90
N SER A 68 5.37 2.54 -17.84
CA SER A 68 6.17 3.19 -18.89
C SER A 68 6.31 4.68 -18.61
N SER A 69 7.56 5.13 -18.52
CA SER A 69 7.90 6.54 -18.55
C SER A 69 7.95 7.09 -20.00
N GLU A 70 7.73 6.25 -21.02
CA GLU A 70 7.85 6.65 -22.42
C GLU A 70 6.77 7.64 -22.83
N ASP A 71 5.58 7.52 -22.24
CA ASP A 71 4.45 8.43 -22.47
C ASP A 71 4.43 9.63 -21.51
N ILE A 72 5.34 9.69 -20.56
CA ILE A 72 5.47 10.78 -19.59
C ILE A 72 6.80 11.48 -19.82
N HIS A 73 6.76 12.61 -20.52
CA HIS A 73 7.96 13.35 -20.89
C HIS A 73 8.49 14.27 -19.78
N HIS A 74 7.69 14.53 -18.75
CA HIS A 74 8.04 15.44 -17.66
C HIS A 74 7.73 14.88 -16.27
N THR A 75 8.62 15.13 -15.31
CA THR A 75 8.50 14.63 -13.94
C THR A 75 7.34 15.23 -13.14
N GLY A 76 6.78 16.35 -13.60
CA GLY A 76 5.72 17.08 -12.87
C GLY A 76 6.18 17.75 -11.57
N THR A 77 7.49 17.76 -11.28
CA THR A 77 8.05 18.36 -10.06
C THR A 77 7.55 19.78 -9.82
N GLY A 78 7.03 20.05 -8.63
CA GLY A 78 6.47 21.34 -8.22
C GLY A 78 5.04 21.64 -8.72
N ARG A 79 4.39 20.71 -9.42
CA ARG A 79 2.99 20.83 -9.90
C ARG A 79 2.08 19.76 -9.30
N PHE A 80 2.65 18.63 -8.86
CA PHE A 80 1.91 17.51 -8.29
C PHE A 80 2.32 17.29 -6.84
N ALA A 81 1.34 17.10 -5.98
CA ALA A 81 1.50 16.55 -4.64
C ALA A 81 1.08 15.07 -4.66
N TRP A 82 1.88 14.23 -4.04
CA TRP A 82 1.62 12.79 -3.94
C TRP A 82 1.02 12.46 -2.59
N ILE A 83 -0.09 11.74 -2.61
CA ILE A 83 -0.74 11.23 -1.42
C ILE A 83 -0.91 9.72 -1.61
N THR A 84 -0.32 8.93 -0.72
CA THR A 84 -0.54 7.48 -0.69
C THR A 84 -1.77 7.21 0.16
N MET A 85 -2.84 6.67 -0.46
CA MET A 85 -4.02 6.23 0.25
C MET A 85 -3.76 4.82 0.79
N ARG A 86 -3.79 4.68 2.10
CA ARG A 86 -3.67 3.38 2.79
C ARG A 86 -5.05 2.82 3.13
N THR A 87 -5.09 1.61 3.69
CA THR A 87 -6.30 1.06 4.32
C THR A 87 -6.72 1.92 5.51
N MET A 88 -7.99 1.88 5.88
CA MET A 88 -8.55 2.71 6.96
C MET A 88 -7.86 2.43 8.29
N SER A 89 -7.52 3.48 9.02
CA SER A 89 -7.09 3.40 10.41
C SER A 89 -8.23 2.93 11.33
N LEU A 90 -7.91 2.61 12.57
CA LEU A 90 -8.93 2.28 13.58
C LEU A 90 -9.83 3.47 13.90
N TRP A 91 -9.32 4.69 13.78
CA TRP A 91 -10.13 5.89 13.95
C TRP A 91 -11.13 6.07 12.80
N GLU A 92 -10.69 5.92 11.55
CA GLU A 92 -11.56 6.01 10.37
C GLU A 92 -12.63 4.92 10.33
N SER A 93 -12.31 3.72 10.83
CA SER A 93 -13.26 2.61 10.92
C SER A 93 -14.20 2.69 12.15
N GLY A 94 -14.01 3.69 13.03
CA GLY A 94 -14.79 3.87 14.24
C GLY A 94 -14.42 2.91 15.38
N ASP A 95 -13.28 2.25 15.28
CA ASP A 95 -12.79 1.31 16.29
C ASP A 95 -11.89 1.96 17.35
N SER A 96 -11.36 3.15 17.07
CA SER A 96 -10.62 4.00 18.02
C SER A 96 -11.46 5.22 18.37
N THR A 97 -11.35 5.70 19.63
CA THR A 97 -12.01 6.92 20.11
C THR A 97 -11.32 8.18 19.60
N GLY A 98 -10.02 8.10 19.25
CA GLY A 98 -9.22 9.25 18.87
C GLY A 98 -8.87 10.18 20.03
N ASP A 99 -9.00 9.73 21.29
CA ASP A 99 -8.73 10.53 22.49
C ASP A 99 -7.27 11.05 22.54
N ILE A 100 -6.36 10.31 21.92
CA ILE A 100 -4.94 10.66 21.84
C ILE A 100 -4.56 10.76 20.37
N SER A 101 -3.95 11.88 19.98
CA SER A 101 -3.42 12.08 18.63
C SER A 101 -1.92 12.35 18.65
N ILE A 102 -1.24 11.99 17.56
CA ILE A 102 0.17 12.33 17.35
C ILE A 102 0.37 13.85 17.36
N GLU A 103 -0.57 14.62 16.83
CA GLU A 103 -0.49 16.08 16.82
C GLU A 103 -0.40 16.63 18.25
N GLN A 104 -1.19 16.09 19.19
CA GLN A 104 -1.12 16.50 20.61
C GLN A 104 0.26 16.16 21.20
N LEU A 105 0.79 14.98 20.91
CA LEU A 105 2.14 14.60 21.36
C LEU A 105 3.22 15.51 20.80
N PHE A 106 3.16 15.88 19.53
CA PHE A 106 4.10 16.84 18.92
C PHE A 106 3.97 18.25 19.48
N LYS A 107 2.79 18.64 19.97
CA LYS A 107 2.59 19.92 20.72
C LYS A 107 3.13 19.87 22.13
N GLY A 108 3.64 18.72 22.60
CA GLY A 108 4.22 18.54 23.92
C GLY A 108 3.18 18.33 25.03
N GLU A 109 1.96 17.95 24.69
CA GLU A 109 0.95 17.57 25.67
C GLU A 109 1.36 16.23 26.31
N THR A 110 1.50 16.19 27.64
CA THR A 110 1.98 15.01 28.38
C THR A 110 0.92 14.33 29.24
N ASP A 111 -0.15 15.05 29.57
CA ASP A 111 -1.23 14.56 30.44
C ASP A 111 -2.39 13.97 29.63
N LEU A 112 -2.03 13.23 28.57
CA LEU A 112 -3.01 12.58 27.69
C LEU A 112 -3.48 11.27 28.30
N VAL A 113 -4.79 11.13 28.48
CA VAL A 113 -5.42 9.88 28.96
C VAL A 113 -6.49 9.46 27.96
N GLY A 114 -6.33 8.30 27.38
CA GLY A 114 -7.32 7.67 26.53
C GLY A 114 -7.82 6.36 27.13
N TYR A 115 -9.07 6.01 26.88
CA TYR A 115 -9.66 4.75 27.30
C TYR A 115 -10.33 4.05 26.11
N ASN A 116 -10.10 2.74 26.02
CA ASN A 116 -10.78 1.88 25.06
C ASN A 116 -11.26 0.61 25.76
N SER A 117 -12.47 0.19 25.48
CA SER A 117 -13.09 -1.01 26.08
C SER A 117 -12.77 -2.31 25.33
N LYS A 118 -11.99 -2.24 24.24
CA LYS A 118 -11.66 -3.42 23.42
C LYS A 118 -10.79 -4.41 24.21
N THR A 119 -11.14 -5.66 24.08
CA THR A 119 -10.39 -6.80 24.63
C THR A 119 -9.25 -7.20 23.69
N LEU A 120 -8.40 -8.11 24.15
CA LEU A 120 -7.34 -8.69 23.31
C LEU A 120 -7.91 -9.42 22.09
N ASP A 121 -9.03 -10.14 22.27
CA ASP A 121 -9.75 -10.82 21.18
C ASP A 121 -10.27 -9.82 20.15
N ASP A 122 -10.80 -8.67 20.59
CA ASP A 122 -11.24 -7.61 19.70
C ASP A 122 -10.07 -7.06 18.87
N ILE A 123 -8.91 -6.81 19.48
CA ILE A 123 -7.72 -6.34 18.77
C ILE A 123 -7.21 -7.41 17.81
N ALA A 124 -7.19 -8.69 18.21
CA ALA A 124 -6.81 -9.78 17.32
C ALA A 124 -7.74 -9.86 16.09
N PHE A 125 -9.05 -9.68 16.30
CA PHE A 125 -10.02 -9.58 15.21
C PHE A 125 -9.72 -8.39 14.29
N LEU A 126 -9.43 -7.20 14.82
CA LEU A 126 -9.14 -6.00 14.05
C LEU A 126 -7.86 -6.13 13.22
N VAL A 127 -6.82 -6.74 13.76
CA VAL A 127 -5.57 -7.09 13.04
C VAL A 127 -5.87 -8.02 11.86
N CYS A 128 -6.70 -9.04 12.08
CA CYS A 128 -7.06 -10.00 11.02
C CYS A 128 -8.03 -9.42 9.99
N ARG A 129 -8.97 -8.55 10.41
CA ARG A 129 -9.92 -7.88 9.51
C ARG A 129 -9.22 -6.90 8.59
N GLY A 130 -8.23 -6.18 9.12
CA GLY A 130 -7.60 -5.06 8.46
C GLY A 130 -8.49 -3.82 8.33
N GLY A 131 -7.96 -2.80 7.65
CA GLY A 131 -8.62 -1.53 7.39
C GLY A 131 -9.35 -1.47 6.04
N TRP A 132 -9.82 -2.57 5.51
CA TRP A 132 -10.53 -2.62 4.23
C TRP A 132 -11.94 -2.01 4.37
N PRO A 133 -12.28 -0.92 3.63
CA PRO A 133 -13.60 -0.27 3.74
C PRO A 133 -14.76 -1.25 3.55
N SER A 134 -14.60 -2.20 2.62
CA SER A 134 -15.62 -3.22 2.35
C SER A 134 -15.79 -4.25 3.47
N ALA A 135 -14.82 -4.38 4.39
CA ALA A 135 -14.87 -5.31 5.52
C ALA A 135 -15.49 -4.67 6.78
N VAL A 136 -15.32 -3.36 6.98
CA VAL A 136 -15.70 -2.65 8.21
C VAL A 136 -17.19 -2.84 8.55
N ALA A 137 -18.07 -2.78 7.57
CA ALA A 137 -19.53 -2.89 7.77
C ALA A 137 -20.07 -4.33 7.65
N LYS A 138 -19.20 -5.35 7.63
CA LYS A 138 -19.60 -6.75 7.42
C LYS A 138 -19.60 -7.54 8.74
N ASN A 139 -20.33 -8.66 8.77
CA ASN A 139 -20.20 -9.60 9.87
C ASN A 139 -18.78 -10.20 9.93
N HIS A 140 -18.38 -10.67 11.11
CA HIS A 140 -17.02 -11.15 11.39
C HIS A 140 -16.48 -12.13 10.35
N ARG A 141 -17.28 -13.14 9.96
CA ARG A 141 -16.87 -14.18 9.01
C ARG A 141 -16.56 -13.60 7.63
N VAL A 142 -17.39 -12.70 7.14
CA VAL A 142 -17.23 -12.07 5.81
C VAL A 142 -16.08 -11.05 5.86
N ALA A 143 -15.96 -10.29 6.96
CA ALA A 143 -14.90 -9.32 7.15
C ALA A 143 -13.51 -9.97 7.10
N LEU A 144 -13.31 -11.07 7.83
CA LEU A 144 -12.05 -11.82 7.82
C LEU A 144 -11.71 -12.40 6.43
N ARG A 145 -12.72 -12.77 5.64
CA ARG A 145 -12.51 -13.32 4.31
C ARG A 145 -11.92 -12.30 3.33
N GLN A 146 -12.19 -11.01 3.51
CA GLN A 146 -11.75 -9.95 2.60
C GLN A 146 -10.23 -9.91 2.43
N ALA A 147 -9.47 -10.05 3.52
CA ALA A 147 -8.00 -10.04 3.47
C ALA A 147 -7.44 -11.23 2.70
N TYR A 148 -8.03 -12.41 2.87
CA TYR A 148 -7.65 -13.62 2.13
C TYR A 148 -7.95 -13.49 0.64
N ASP A 149 -9.12 -12.94 0.27
CA ASP A 149 -9.49 -12.73 -1.13
C ASP A 149 -8.56 -11.71 -1.79
N TYR A 150 -8.16 -10.65 -1.07
CA TYR A 150 -7.16 -9.69 -1.52
C TYR A 150 -5.78 -10.35 -1.72
N TYR A 151 -5.30 -11.10 -0.71
CA TYR A 151 -4.04 -11.85 -0.81
C TYR A 151 -4.03 -12.79 -2.01
N ASP A 152 -5.10 -13.53 -2.23
CA ASP A 152 -5.26 -14.42 -3.37
C ASP A 152 -5.23 -13.68 -4.72
N ALA A 153 -5.83 -12.50 -4.82
CA ALA A 153 -5.81 -11.67 -6.02
C ALA A 153 -4.38 -11.18 -6.32
N VAL A 154 -3.67 -10.68 -5.31
CA VAL A 154 -2.27 -10.24 -5.42
C VAL A 154 -1.39 -11.38 -5.93
N VAL A 155 -1.46 -12.56 -5.31
CA VAL A 155 -0.65 -13.72 -5.66
C VAL A 155 -0.92 -14.24 -7.07
N LYS A 156 -2.21 -14.28 -7.45
CA LYS A 156 -2.62 -14.93 -8.71
C LYS A 156 -2.57 -14.00 -9.93
N LYS A 157 -2.74 -12.70 -9.74
CA LYS A 157 -2.96 -11.78 -10.87
C LYS A 157 -2.14 -10.48 -10.76
N ASP A 158 -2.28 -9.75 -9.66
CA ASP A 158 -1.90 -8.35 -9.64
C ASP A 158 -0.38 -8.15 -9.72
N ILE A 159 0.40 -9.02 -9.06
CA ILE A 159 1.87 -8.95 -9.09
C ILE A 159 2.47 -9.06 -10.50
N SER A 160 1.80 -9.76 -11.43
CA SER A 160 2.28 -9.94 -12.81
C SER A 160 1.79 -8.84 -13.76
N ARG A 161 0.79 -8.04 -13.35
CA ARG A 161 0.26 -6.92 -14.15
C ARG A 161 1.07 -5.64 -14.02
N VAL A 162 1.94 -5.57 -13.02
CA VAL A 162 2.67 -4.33 -12.64
C VAL A 162 3.62 -3.87 -13.75
N ASP A 163 4.30 -4.80 -14.41
CA ASP A 163 5.37 -4.55 -15.36
C ASP A 163 5.42 -5.61 -16.48
N GLU A 164 4.29 -6.29 -16.72
CA GLU A 164 4.13 -7.35 -17.72
C GLU A 164 5.07 -8.56 -17.53
N VAL A 165 5.82 -8.61 -16.41
CA VAL A 165 6.69 -9.72 -16.07
C VAL A 165 5.86 -10.84 -15.45
N VAL A 166 5.83 -12.01 -16.10
CA VAL A 166 5.15 -13.19 -15.56
C VAL A 166 5.90 -13.68 -14.32
N ARG A 167 5.20 -13.67 -13.17
CA ARG A 167 5.72 -14.12 -11.88
C ARG A 167 5.04 -15.40 -11.43
N SER A 168 5.83 -16.32 -10.85
CA SER A 168 5.30 -17.55 -10.26
C SER A 168 4.46 -17.25 -9.02
N SER A 169 3.21 -17.71 -8.99
CA SER A 169 2.33 -17.59 -7.82
C SER A 169 2.91 -18.32 -6.60
N GLU A 170 3.58 -19.45 -6.79
CA GLU A 170 4.20 -20.19 -5.68
C GLU A 170 5.35 -19.40 -5.06
N ARG A 171 6.23 -18.82 -5.87
CA ARG A 171 7.30 -17.95 -5.37
C ARG A 171 6.76 -16.68 -4.72
N THR A 172 5.66 -16.14 -5.24
CA THR A 172 4.98 -15.00 -4.61
C THR A 172 4.46 -15.37 -3.23
N LYS A 173 3.85 -16.54 -3.07
CA LYS A 173 3.40 -17.04 -1.74
C LYS A 173 4.57 -17.21 -0.78
N LEU A 174 5.67 -17.83 -1.23
CA LEU A 174 6.86 -18.02 -0.41
C LEU A 174 7.45 -16.68 0.04
N LEU A 175 7.56 -15.71 -0.87
CA LEU A 175 8.01 -14.36 -0.53
C LEU A 175 7.08 -13.70 0.48
N MET A 176 5.78 -13.66 0.24
CA MET A 176 4.82 -13.01 1.14
C MET A 176 4.80 -13.69 2.50
N ARG A 177 4.95 -15.01 2.58
CA ARG A 177 5.07 -15.72 3.85
C ARG A 177 6.36 -15.40 4.59
N SER A 178 7.51 -15.33 3.90
CA SER A 178 8.79 -14.90 4.48
C SER A 178 8.71 -13.46 4.98
N TYR A 179 8.07 -12.59 4.19
CA TYR A 179 7.83 -11.20 4.57
C TYR A 179 6.92 -11.05 5.78
N ALA A 180 5.87 -11.87 5.87
CA ALA A 180 4.94 -11.88 7.01
C ALA A 180 5.62 -12.28 8.32
N ARG A 181 6.59 -13.23 8.27
CA ARG A 181 7.41 -13.60 9.44
C ARG A 181 8.44 -12.53 9.81
N SER A 182 8.72 -11.62 8.91
CA SER A 182 9.73 -10.56 9.09
C SER A 182 9.10 -9.20 9.41
N GLN A 183 7.82 -9.15 9.78
CA GLN A 183 7.15 -7.90 10.14
C GLN A 183 7.86 -7.23 11.32
N GLY A 184 8.05 -5.91 11.26
CA GLY A 184 8.73 -5.14 12.30
C GLY A 184 10.26 -5.40 12.40
N ALA A 185 10.83 -6.25 11.53
CA ALA A 185 12.24 -6.64 11.59
C ALA A 185 13.08 -6.07 10.45
N GLN A 186 14.33 -5.73 10.74
CA GLN A 186 15.32 -5.35 9.74
C GLN A 186 15.92 -6.59 9.09
N VAL A 187 15.34 -7.04 7.98
CA VAL A 187 15.75 -8.27 7.31
C VAL A 187 16.28 -7.96 5.90
N SER A 188 17.46 -8.48 5.59
CA SER A 188 18.07 -8.31 4.27
C SER A 188 17.38 -9.16 3.20
N VAL A 189 17.48 -8.73 1.94
CA VAL A 189 16.97 -9.50 0.79
C VAL A 189 17.60 -10.90 0.75
N GLY A 190 18.89 -11.02 1.11
CA GLY A 190 19.59 -12.31 1.19
C GLY A 190 18.96 -13.25 2.23
N ALA A 191 18.57 -12.75 3.40
CA ALA A 191 17.89 -13.55 4.43
C ALA A 191 16.49 -14.00 3.98
N ILE A 192 15.70 -13.10 3.36
CA ILE A 192 14.40 -13.43 2.75
C ILE A 192 14.60 -14.53 1.69
N ARG A 193 15.60 -14.40 0.83
CA ARG A 193 15.92 -15.43 -0.17
C ARG A 193 16.22 -16.78 0.46
N GLN A 194 17.07 -16.82 1.50
CA GLN A 194 17.40 -18.06 2.19
C GLN A 194 16.15 -18.73 2.79
N ASP A 195 15.27 -17.93 3.37
CA ASP A 195 14.01 -18.42 3.94
C ASP A 195 13.06 -18.98 2.86
N MET A 196 12.98 -18.33 1.69
CA MET A 196 12.23 -18.84 0.55
C MET A 196 12.81 -20.15 0.03
N MET A 197 14.14 -20.27 -0.06
CA MET A 197 14.83 -21.45 -0.55
C MET A 197 14.75 -22.65 0.40
N ALA A 198 14.52 -22.45 1.69
CA ALA A 198 14.29 -23.55 2.62
C ALA A 198 13.08 -24.42 2.24
N ASN A 199 12.21 -23.90 1.37
CA ASN A 199 10.98 -24.55 0.89
C ASN A 199 10.91 -24.68 -0.65
N ASP A 200 11.99 -24.38 -1.37
CA ASP A 200 12.05 -24.45 -2.85
C ASP A 200 13.44 -25.01 -3.27
N ASP A 201 13.45 -26.13 -3.96
CA ASP A 201 14.68 -26.80 -4.47
C ASP A 201 15.36 -26.01 -5.61
N ALA A 202 14.70 -25.00 -6.16
CA ALA A 202 15.25 -24.23 -7.27
C ALA A 202 16.15 -23.09 -6.79
N SER A 203 17.32 -22.93 -7.41
CA SER A 203 18.21 -21.79 -7.12
C SER A 203 17.50 -20.46 -7.42
N LEU A 204 17.50 -19.56 -6.44
CA LEU A 204 16.88 -18.24 -6.53
C LEU A 204 17.97 -17.16 -6.40
N ALA A 205 18.01 -16.22 -7.33
CA ALA A 205 18.96 -15.11 -7.26
C ALA A 205 18.36 -13.91 -6.47
N ASP A 206 19.21 -13.14 -5.77
CA ASP A 206 18.79 -11.93 -5.06
C ASP A 206 18.07 -10.94 -5.96
N LYS A 207 18.51 -10.78 -7.22
CA LYS A 207 17.82 -9.93 -8.20
C LYS A 207 16.39 -10.35 -8.46
N THR A 208 16.10 -11.64 -8.45
CA THR A 208 14.74 -12.16 -8.62
C THR A 208 13.89 -11.79 -7.41
N VAL A 209 14.39 -12.00 -6.19
CA VAL A 209 13.66 -11.61 -4.98
C VAL A 209 13.41 -10.10 -4.96
N GLN A 210 14.41 -9.28 -5.31
CA GLN A 210 14.26 -7.83 -5.43
C GLN A 210 13.19 -7.43 -6.45
N SER A 211 13.10 -8.13 -7.59
CA SER A 211 12.07 -7.88 -8.61
C SER A 211 10.66 -8.14 -8.06
N TYR A 212 10.47 -9.22 -7.29
CA TYR A 212 9.18 -9.50 -6.64
C TYR A 212 8.84 -8.46 -5.56
N ILE A 213 9.81 -8.10 -4.71
CA ILE A 213 9.65 -7.04 -3.70
C ILE A 213 9.28 -5.72 -4.39
N GLY A 214 10.00 -5.34 -5.45
CA GLY A 214 9.72 -4.14 -6.22
C GLY A 214 8.32 -4.13 -6.83
N ALA A 215 7.83 -5.27 -7.31
CA ALA A 215 6.47 -5.39 -7.83
C ALA A 215 5.42 -5.21 -6.72
N LEU A 216 5.61 -5.82 -5.54
CA LEU A 216 4.70 -5.65 -4.40
C LEU A 216 4.68 -4.21 -3.88
N LYS A 217 5.83 -3.49 -3.90
CA LYS A 217 5.90 -2.06 -3.58
C LYS A 217 5.10 -1.22 -4.58
N LYS A 218 5.20 -1.51 -5.88
CA LYS A 218 4.51 -0.76 -6.94
C LYS A 218 2.98 -0.88 -6.91
N ILE A 219 2.45 -1.97 -6.35
CA ILE A 219 1.00 -2.17 -6.14
C ILE A 219 0.58 -1.91 -4.69
N PHE A 220 1.41 -1.24 -3.92
CA PHE A 220 1.11 -0.82 -2.55
C PHE A 220 0.71 -1.96 -1.62
N VAL A 221 1.33 -3.14 -1.75
CA VAL A 221 1.13 -4.29 -0.85
C VAL A 221 2.09 -4.25 0.32
N ILE A 222 3.32 -3.80 0.08
CA ILE A 222 4.36 -3.64 1.10
C ILE A 222 4.88 -2.21 1.10
N GLU A 223 5.19 -1.71 2.28
CA GLU A 223 5.77 -0.39 2.51
C GLU A 223 6.85 -0.49 3.59
N ASP A 224 8.09 -0.65 3.15
CA ASP A 224 9.21 -0.78 4.07
C ASP A 224 9.56 0.59 4.67
N MET A 225 9.88 0.59 5.95
CA MET A 225 10.30 1.79 6.66
C MET A 225 11.82 1.93 6.57
N PRO A 226 12.34 3.05 6.01
CA PRO A 226 13.77 3.31 6.00
C PRO A 226 14.30 3.55 7.42
N ALA A 227 15.58 3.23 7.63
CA ALA A 227 16.23 3.50 8.92
C ALA A 227 16.27 5.01 9.19
N TRP A 228 15.69 5.43 10.34
CA TRP A 228 15.78 6.79 10.79
C TRP A 228 17.06 7.02 11.62
N ASN A 229 17.74 8.12 11.37
CA ASN A 229 18.89 8.53 12.15
C ASN A 229 18.89 10.06 12.30
N PRO A 230 18.88 10.61 13.54
CA PRO A 230 18.87 12.03 13.79
C PRO A 230 20.16 12.74 13.35
N ASN A 231 21.24 11.98 13.14
CA ASN A 231 22.50 12.53 12.67
C ASN A 231 22.47 12.71 11.14
N LEU A 232 22.32 13.94 10.68
CA LEU A 232 22.19 14.32 9.27
C LEU A 232 23.30 13.80 8.35
N ARG A 233 24.47 13.46 8.88
CA ARG A 233 25.61 12.94 8.12
C ARG A 233 25.94 11.49 8.43
N SER A 234 25.02 10.74 9.03
CA SER A 234 25.25 9.35 9.38
C SER A 234 25.32 8.45 8.14
N ARG A 235 26.42 7.74 8.00
CA ARG A 235 26.56 6.68 7.01
C ARG A 235 25.80 5.41 7.40
N THR A 236 25.47 5.26 8.66
CA THR A 236 24.77 4.06 9.18
C THR A 236 23.35 3.98 8.65
N ALA A 237 22.62 5.10 8.57
CA ALA A 237 21.26 5.14 8.02
C ALA A 237 21.16 4.63 6.58
N ILE A 238 22.20 4.91 5.75
CA ILE A 238 22.25 4.45 4.34
C ILE A 238 22.56 2.95 4.23
N ARG A 239 23.22 2.37 5.25
CA ARG A 239 23.69 0.98 5.24
C ARG A 239 22.77 0.03 5.98
N SER A 240 21.82 0.54 6.75
CA SER A 240 20.87 -0.27 7.51
C SER A 240 19.81 -0.85 6.58
N ALA A 241 19.43 -2.11 6.81
CA ALA A 241 18.30 -2.71 6.12
C ALA A 241 17.00 -1.96 6.53
N GLU A 242 16.07 -1.85 5.59
CA GLU A 242 14.73 -1.33 5.86
C GLU A 242 13.98 -2.28 6.81
N THR A 243 13.16 -1.73 7.69
CA THR A 243 12.22 -2.52 8.49
C THR A 243 11.05 -2.93 7.60
N ARG A 244 10.70 -4.21 7.64
CA ARG A 244 9.74 -4.82 6.71
C ARG A 244 8.31 -4.69 7.21
N TYR A 245 7.42 -4.09 6.40
CA TYR A 245 6.00 -3.98 6.71
C TYR A 245 5.13 -4.26 5.49
N PHE A 246 4.01 -4.96 5.72
CA PHE A 246 2.87 -4.84 4.82
C PHE A 246 2.13 -3.53 5.12
N VAL A 247 1.44 -3.00 4.13
CA VAL A 247 0.60 -1.79 4.29
C VAL A 247 -0.58 -2.02 5.23
N ASP A 248 -0.95 -3.29 5.46
CA ASP A 248 -2.01 -3.70 6.37
C ASP A 248 -1.66 -5.05 7.01
N PRO A 249 -1.78 -5.20 8.35
CA PRO A 249 -1.42 -6.43 9.04
C PRO A 249 -2.23 -7.65 8.59
N SER A 250 -3.46 -7.46 8.11
CA SER A 250 -4.31 -8.55 7.64
C SER A 250 -3.73 -9.29 6.42
N ILE A 251 -2.89 -8.63 5.63
CA ILE A 251 -2.16 -9.27 4.51
C ILE A 251 -1.16 -10.28 5.06
N ALA A 252 -0.43 -9.93 6.14
CA ALA A 252 0.50 -10.85 6.78
C ALA A 252 -0.25 -12.03 7.43
N VAL A 253 -1.38 -11.77 8.09
CA VAL A 253 -2.27 -12.81 8.64
C VAL A 253 -2.68 -13.80 7.54
N ALA A 254 -3.13 -13.30 6.40
CA ALA A 254 -3.53 -14.14 5.25
C ALA A 254 -2.34 -14.94 4.68
N ALA A 255 -1.15 -14.32 4.58
CA ALA A 255 0.06 -14.98 4.09
C ALA A 255 0.56 -16.10 5.02
N LEU A 256 0.34 -15.95 6.34
CA LEU A 256 0.67 -16.98 7.34
C LEU A 256 -0.43 -18.04 7.47
N GLY A 257 -1.66 -17.75 7.03
CA GLY A 257 -2.81 -18.63 7.17
C GLY A 257 -3.40 -18.63 8.59
N LEU A 258 -3.30 -17.51 9.30
CA LEU A 258 -3.71 -17.36 10.71
C LEU A 258 -5.09 -16.71 10.83
N GLY A 259 -5.71 -16.91 11.98
CA GLY A 259 -6.94 -16.24 12.40
C GLY A 259 -6.81 -15.59 13.78
N PRO A 260 -7.89 -14.93 14.28
CA PRO A 260 -7.84 -14.23 15.57
C PRO A 260 -7.43 -15.15 16.75
N GLU A 261 -7.93 -16.40 16.78
CA GLU A 261 -7.60 -17.36 17.82
C GLU A 261 -6.11 -17.73 17.82
N ASP A 262 -5.51 -17.87 16.62
CA ASP A 262 -4.07 -18.17 16.51
C ASP A 262 -3.23 -17.04 17.09
N LEU A 263 -3.62 -15.78 16.86
CA LEU A 263 -2.92 -14.60 17.38
C LEU A 263 -3.00 -14.53 18.92
N VAL A 264 -4.15 -14.81 19.49
CA VAL A 264 -4.31 -14.82 20.96
C VAL A 264 -3.47 -15.93 21.61
N ASN A 265 -3.28 -17.06 20.91
CA ASN A 265 -2.46 -18.17 21.37
C ASN A 265 -0.95 -17.98 21.11
N ASP A 266 -0.56 -17.08 20.22
CA ASP A 266 0.85 -16.73 19.93
C ASP A 266 1.05 -15.21 20.03
N LEU A 267 1.27 -14.74 21.27
CA LEU A 267 1.43 -13.33 21.58
C LEU A 267 2.71 -12.71 20.96
N GLU A 268 3.71 -13.50 20.61
CA GLU A 268 4.92 -13.02 19.93
C GLU A 268 4.57 -12.59 18.52
N THR A 269 3.95 -13.47 17.73
CA THR A 269 3.45 -13.15 16.38
C THR A 269 2.41 -12.03 16.44
N PHE A 270 1.50 -12.06 17.43
CA PHE A 270 0.50 -11.00 17.59
C PHE A 270 1.15 -9.63 17.81
N GLY A 271 2.19 -9.55 18.66
CA GLY A 271 2.92 -8.30 18.91
C GLY A 271 3.51 -7.68 17.64
N LEU A 272 4.13 -8.48 16.77
CA LEU A 272 4.68 -8.02 15.50
C LEU A 272 3.59 -7.49 14.55
N LEU A 273 2.46 -8.17 14.48
CA LEU A 273 1.33 -7.75 13.65
C LEU A 273 0.60 -6.54 14.23
N PHE A 274 0.55 -6.42 15.56
CA PHE A 274 0.04 -5.24 16.24
C PHE A 274 0.94 -4.01 15.99
N GLU A 275 2.25 -4.18 15.97
CA GLU A 275 3.17 -3.12 15.56
C GLU A 275 2.87 -2.65 14.13
N THR A 276 2.65 -3.58 13.19
CA THR A 276 2.23 -3.25 11.81
C THR A 276 0.90 -2.49 11.78
N LEU A 277 -0.06 -2.84 12.65
CA LEU A 277 -1.31 -2.10 12.82
C LEU A 277 -1.05 -0.66 13.26
N CYS A 278 -0.18 -0.46 14.27
CA CYS A 278 0.18 0.86 14.75
C CYS A 278 0.85 1.71 13.64
N ILE A 279 1.78 1.12 12.90
CA ILE A 279 2.46 1.81 11.77
C ILE A 279 1.47 2.23 10.68
N ARG A 280 0.47 1.39 10.40
CA ARG A 280 -0.59 1.75 9.45
C ARG A 280 -1.41 2.96 9.94
N ASP A 281 -1.72 3.01 11.23
CA ASP A 281 -2.60 4.03 11.82
C ASP A 281 -1.88 5.38 12.04
N LEU A 282 -0.54 5.38 12.05
CA LEU A 282 0.32 6.56 12.20
C LEU A 282 0.68 7.18 10.85
#